data_fae7c308e72ec3f0614e5fa4b2472459
#
_entry.id   fae7c308e72ec3f0614e5fa4b2472459
#
_cell.length_a   1.000
_cell.length_b   1.000
_cell.length_c   1.000
_cell.angle_alpha   90.00
_cell.angle_beta   90.00
_cell.angle_gamma   90.00
#
_symmetry.space_group_name_H-M   'P 1'
#
loop_
_entity.id
_entity.type
_entity.pdbx_description
1 polymer ?
#
loop_
_entity_poly.entity_id
_entity_poly.type
_entity_poly.pdbx_seq_one_letter_code
_entity_poly.pdbx_strand_id
1 'polypeptide(L)'
;MSKIISIATGVPGYKHSQSDLFSYADEVYNKNEQDSRKLGFLYRQSGIEYRHSVMADFSIPEEERTFFSTTAIEESEPDIGKRMEIFNEFAAPLSVETIEKCIDGKINKQEITHLITVSCTGMSAPGLDLQVMEMMDLPRTIVRTSVNFMGCYAAIHAIKIADAFCNSSPDANIIVVCTEFCTLHFQKEFSVDNLTSSLLFADGCAALLMQGDKAGKGLRLENFYSDVLFKGKKDMSWEISNNGFLMTLSGYIPELIKADFEKLVSSALQKTGRKKEDVTNWCIHPGGKKILQSIAESLQLQKEDFLCSYEVLNDFGNMSSPTILFVLQKIMNELEENKVKEAVIFGAAFGPGLTMETFTATYD
;
A
#
# COMPACT_ATOMS: atom_id res chain seq x y z
N MET A 1 -1.14 5.74 -25.16
CA MET A 1 -0.38 5.44 -23.92
C MET A 1 -0.77 6.46 -22.88
N SER A 2 -0.63 6.14 -21.61
CA SER A 2 -0.94 7.03 -20.50
C SER A 2 0.32 7.44 -19.74
N LYS A 3 0.22 8.53 -18.96
CA LYS A 3 1.30 9.01 -18.08
C LYS A 3 0.79 9.22 -16.66
N ILE A 4 1.58 8.86 -15.68
CA ILE A 4 1.43 9.34 -14.31
C ILE A 4 2.11 10.72 -14.26
N ILE A 5 1.32 11.74 -13.95
CA ILE A 5 1.77 13.15 -13.96
C ILE A 5 2.28 13.58 -12.61
N SER A 6 1.62 13.13 -11.55
CA SER A 6 1.96 13.43 -10.16
C SER A 6 1.52 12.32 -9.23
N ILE A 7 2.20 12.23 -8.10
CA ILE A 7 1.84 11.37 -6.96
C ILE A 7 1.95 12.21 -5.71
N ALA A 8 0.99 12.09 -4.82
CA ALA A 8 1.06 12.63 -3.47
C ALA A 8 0.77 11.55 -2.45
N THR A 9 1.35 11.70 -1.27
CA THR A 9 1.19 10.77 -0.15
C THR A 9 0.67 11.49 1.08
N GLY A 10 -0.10 10.76 1.89
CA GLY A 10 -0.67 11.23 3.14
C GLY A 10 -0.61 10.14 4.19
N VAL A 11 -0.47 10.52 5.44
CA VAL A 11 -0.48 9.62 6.59
C VAL A 11 -1.39 10.15 7.68
N PRO A 12 -2.03 9.29 8.48
CA PRO A 12 -2.78 9.72 9.66
C PRO A 12 -1.90 10.43 10.69
N GLY A 13 -2.55 11.14 11.61
CA GLY A 13 -1.89 12.04 12.55
C GLY A 13 -1.00 11.39 13.61
N TYR A 14 -1.22 10.12 13.96
CA TYR A 14 -0.44 9.46 15.00
C TYR A 14 0.74 8.70 14.40
N LYS A 15 1.95 9.10 14.79
CA LYS A 15 3.21 8.44 14.43
C LYS A 15 3.72 7.66 15.63
N HIS A 16 3.84 6.36 15.48
CA HIS A 16 4.33 5.46 16.51
C HIS A 16 5.72 4.94 16.17
N SER A 17 6.62 4.91 17.15
CA SER A 17 7.89 4.20 17.01
C SER A 17 7.65 2.69 17.06
N GLN A 18 8.52 1.93 16.39
CA GLN A 18 8.42 0.47 16.44
C GLN A 18 8.66 -0.08 17.87
N SER A 19 9.35 0.69 18.74
CA SER A 19 9.50 0.35 20.16
C SER A 19 8.20 0.53 20.96
N ASP A 20 7.41 1.57 20.69
CA ASP A 20 6.11 1.77 21.35
C ASP A 20 5.14 0.67 20.92
N LEU A 21 5.11 0.38 19.63
CA LEU A 21 4.30 -0.71 19.08
C LEU A 21 4.70 -2.09 19.60
N PHE A 22 6.00 -2.30 19.85
CA PHE A 22 6.47 -3.49 20.55
C PHE A 22 5.95 -3.52 21.99
N SER A 23 6.04 -2.41 22.73
CA SER A 23 5.57 -2.34 24.10
C SER A 23 4.08 -2.69 24.21
N TYR A 24 3.27 -2.13 23.32
CA TYR A 24 1.84 -2.45 23.21
C TYR A 24 1.60 -3.93 22.86
N ALA A 25 2.30 -4.46 21.85
CA ALA A 25 2.15 -5.86 21.45
C ALA A 25 2.64 -6.83 22.54
N ASP A 26 3.67 -6.46 23.28
CA ASP A 26 4.15 -7.24 24.41
C ASP A 26 3.11 -7.29 25.54
N GLU A 27 2.47 -6.18 25.84
CA GLU A 27 1.36 -6.10 26.80
C GLU A 27 0.20 -7.02 26.39
N VAL A 28 -0.16 -7.07 25.09
CA VAL A 28 -1.28 -7.88 24.59
C VAL A 28 -0.91 -9.37 24.47
N TYR A 29 0.26 -9.71 23.95
CA TYR A 29 0.61 -11.08 23.52
C TYR A 29 1.52 -11.82 24.48
N ASN A 30 2.16 -11.12 25.43
CA ASN A 30 3.14 -11.71 26.31
C ASN A 30 2.49 -12.64 27.35
N LYS A 31 2.99 -13.87 27.41
CA LYS A 31 2.63 -14.85 28.45
C LYS A 31 3.77 -15.08 29.45
N ASN A 32 5.00 -14.75 29.09
CA ASN A 32 6.19 -14.96 29.90
C ASN A 32 7.41 -14.23 29.28
N GLU A 33 8.49 -14.09 30.06
CA GLU A 33 9.70 -13.37 29.67
C GLU A 33 10.38 -13.93 28.40
N GLN A 34 10.26 -15.21 28.13
CA GLN A 34 10.85 -15.82 26.93
C GLN A 34 10.11 -15.38 25.66
N ASP A 35 8.79 -15.30 25.72
CA ASP A 35 7.95 -14.86 24.59
C ASP A 35 8.17 -13.37 24.32
N SER A 36 8.27 -12.53 25.37
CA SER A 36 8.64 -11.12 25.27
C SER A 36 9.98 -10.91 24.55
N ARG A 37 11.00 -11.69 24.91
CA ARG A 37 12.31 -11.59 24.23
C ARG A 37 12.24 -11.96 22.75
N LYS A 38 11.48 -13.00 22.39
CA LYS A 38 11.27 -13.41 20.99
C LYS A 38 10.53 -12.33 20.22
N LEU A 39 9.46 -11.79 20.79
CA LEU A 39 8.68 -10.71 20.22
C LEU A 39 9.55 -9.48 19.98
N GLY A 40 10.30 -9.03 20.99
CA GLY A 40 11.22 -7.91 20.86
C GLY A 40 12.32 -8.13 19.82
N PHE A 41 12.78 -9.38 19.63
CA PHE A 41 13.71 -9.69 18.55
C PHE A 41 13.06 -9.51 17.17
N LEU A 42 11.81 -9.98 16.98
CA LEU A 42 11.09 -9.83 15.71
C LEU A 42 10.85 -8.36 15.36
N TYR A 43 10.42 -7.54 16.32
CA TYR A 43 10.21 -6.11 16.13
C TYR A 43 11.50 -5.40 15.72
N ARG A 44 12.63 -5.66 16.39
CA ARG A 44 13.94 -5.09 16.03
C ARG A 44 14.47 -5.53 14.66
N GLN A 45 14.09 -6.73 14.19
CA GLN A 45 14.53 -7.26 12.90
C GLN A 45 13.58 -6.91 11.73
N SER A 46 12.46 -6.27 12.01
CA SER A 46 11.44 -5.93 11.00
C SER A 46 11.96 -5.03 9.89
N GLY A 47 12.94 -4.18 10.18
CA GLY A 47 13.43 -3.14 9.28
C GLY A 47 12.50 -1.92 9.24
N ILE A 48 11.63 -1.78 10.25
CA ILE A 48 10.69 -0.67 10.44
C ILE A 48 11.14 0.13 11.66
N GLU A 49 11.13 1.46 11.54
CA GLU A 49 11.41 2.38 12.64
C GLU A 49 10.15 3.10 13.10
N TYR A 50 9.31 3.49 12.14
CA TYR A 50 8.06 4.20 12.42
C TYR A 50 6.90 3.62 11.62
N ARG A 51 5.69 3.76 12.19
CA ARG A 51 4.43 3.51 11.50
C ARG A 51 3.42 4.58 11.87
N HIS A 52 2.49 4.86 10.95
CA HIS A 52 1.39 5.76 11.21
C HIS A 52 0.08 5.00 11.42
N SER A 53 -0.80 5.56 12.25
CA SER A 53 -2.12 5.01 12.52
C SER A 53 -3.15 6.12 12.71
N VAL A 54 -4.42 5.82 12.43
CA VAL A 54 -5.54 6.67 12.85
C VAL A 54 -5.80 6.59 14.35
N MET A 55 -5.21 5.58 15.03
CA MET A 55 -5.41 5.31 16.45
C MET A 55 -4.20 5.76 17.27
N ALA A 56 -4.44 6.53 18.34
CA ALA A 56 -3.42 6.91 19.32
C ALA A 56 -3.03 5.74 20.25
N ASP A 57 -3.94 4.80 20.44
CA ASP A 57 -3.94 3.74 21.47
C ASP A 57 -2.63 2.95 21.57
N PHE A 58 -1.89 2.84 20.46
CA PHE A 58 -0.66 2.05 20.40
C PHE A 58 0.56 2.66 21.11
N SER A 59 0.50 3.94 21.52
CA SER A 59 1.63 4.62 22.19
C SER A 59 1.22 5.52 23.35
N ILE A 60 -0.03 5.42 23.81
CA ILE A 60 -0.54 6.15 24.97
C ILE A 60 -0.75 5.21 26.15
N PRO A 61 -0.77 5.73 27.42
CA PRO A 61 -1.08 4.94 28.59
C PRO A 61 -2.44 4.24 28.48
N GLU A 62 -2.59 3.07 29.15
CA GLU A 62 -3.79 2.25 29.11
C GLU A 62 -5.06 3.02 29.48
N GLU A 63 -4.97 3.86 30.50
CA GLU A 63 -6.09 4.68 31.01
C GLU A 63 -6.60 5.73 30.01
N GLU A 64 -5.81 6.05 28.99
CA GLU A 64 -6.17 7.00 27.93
C GLU A 64 -6.66 6.29 26.64
N ARG A 65 -6.51 4.97 26.57
CA ARG A 65 -6.92 4.19 25.38
C ARG A 65 -8.43 4.13 25.25
N THR A 66 -8.92 4.36 24.06
CA THR A 66 -10.36 4.44 23.78
C THR A 66 -10.90 3.32 22.90
N PHE A 67 -10.04 2.65 22.13
CA PHE A 67 -10.45 1.67 21.14
C PHE A 67 -9.83 0.29 21.38
N PHE A 68 -8.54 0.24 21.72
CA PHE A 68 -7.78 -0.99 21.96
C PHE A 68 -7.27 -1.07 23.40
N SER A 69 -8.14 -0.85 24.40
CA SER A 69 -7.78 -1.07 25.81
C SER A 69 -7.36 -2.54 26.05
N THR A 70 -6.34 -2.76 26.88
CA THR A 70 -5.83 -4.11 27.20
C THR A 70 -6.39 -4.63 28.54
N THR A 71 -6.91 -3.74 29.40
CA THR A 71 -7.38 -4.07 30.77
C THR A 71 -8.89 -4.15 30.89
N ALA A 72 -9.67 -3.66 29.94
CA ALA A 72 -11.12 -3.74 29.95
C ALA A 72 -11.58 -5.21 29.80
N ILE A 73 -11.76 -5.88 30.93
CA ILE A 73 -12.12 -7.31 31.01
C ILE A 73 -13.55 -7.57 30.45
N GLU A 74 -14.40 -6.55 30.40
CA GLU A 74 -15.80 -6.67 29.99
C GLU A 74 -16.10 -6.07 28.59
N GLU A 75 -15.20 -5.27 28.02
CA GLU A 75 -15.37 -4.78 26.67
C GLU A 75 -14.73 -5.76 25.67
N SER A 76 -15.60 -6.44 24.91
CA SER A 76 -15.20 -7.22 23.74
C SER A 76 -14.34 -6.36 22.82
N GLU A 77 -13.40 -7.00 22.11
CA GLU A 77 -12.69 -6.34 21.01
C GLU A 77 -13.66 -5.53 20.14
N PRO A 78 -13.22 -4.37 19.60
CA PRO A 78 -14.08 -3.60 18.69
C PRO A 78 -14.55 -4.52 17.56
N ASP A 79 -15.84 -4.61 17.39
CA ASP A 79 -16.45 -5.34 16.28
C ASP A 79 -16.20 -4.66 14.93
N ILE A 80 -16.57 -5.32 13.85
CA ILE A 80 -16.40 -4.77 12.49
C ILE A 80 -17.14 -3.45 12.31
N GLY A 81 -18.30 -3.27 12.94
CA GLY A 81 -19.08 -2.03 12.87
C GLY A 81 -18.32 -0.84 13.42
N LYS A 82 -17.78 -0.94 14.65
CA LYS A 82 -16.97 0.11 15.27
C LYS A 82 -15.71 0.44 14.43
N ARG A 83 -15.05 -0.57 13.84
CA ARG A 83 -13.89 -0.35 12.96
C ARG A 83 -14.28 0.40 11.68
N MET A 84 -15.46 0.10 11.12
CA MET A 84 -15.98 0.79 9.93
C MET A 84 -16.43 2.23 10.24
N GLU A 85 -16.90 2.52 11.44
CA GLU A 85 -17.20 3.89 11.88
C GLU A 85 -15.93 4.76 11.82
N ILE A 86 -14.83 4.30 12.40
CA ILE A 86 -13.54 5.00 12.34
C ILE A 86 -13.03 5.12 10.89
N PHE A 87 -13.13 4.04 10.09
CA PHE A 87 -12.74 4.11 8.68
C PHE A 87 -13.54 5.20 7.94
N ASN A 88 -14.86 5.22 8.09
CA ASN A 88 -15.74 6.20 7.42
C ASN A 88 -15.50 7.64 7.90
N GLU A 89 -15.07 7.83 9.15
CA GLU A 89 -14.74 9.15 9.70
C GLU A 89 -13.46 9.72 9.10
N PHE A 90 -12.40 8.90 8.96
CA PHE A 90 -11.08 9.41 8.65
C PHE A 90 -10.63 9.17 7.20
N ALA A 91 -11.20 8.19 6.48
CA ALA A 91 -10.69 7.82 5.16
C ALA A 91 -10.94 8.89 4.10
N ALA A 92 -12.14 9.48 4.06
CA ALA A 92 -12.45 10.50 3.08
C ALA A 92 -11.66 11.81 3.31
N PRO A 93 -11.55 12.36 4.54
CA PRO A 93 -10.73 13.53 4.81
C PRO A 93 -9.26 13.34 4.39
N LEU A 94 -8.62 12.22 4.75
CA LEU A 94 -7.24 11.93 4.37
C LEU A 94 -7.09 11.77 2.85
N SER A 95 -8.05 11.12 2.20
CA SER A 95 -8.07 10.97 0.73
C SER A 95 -8.16 12.32 0.04
N VAL A 96 -9.05 13.19 0.49
CA VAL A 96 -9.24 14.55 -0.07
C VAL A 96 -7.96 15.37 0.06
N GLU A 97 -7.37 15.44 1.26
CA GLU A 97 -6.11 16.16 1.49
C GLU A 97 -5.01 15.64 0.55
N THR A 98 -4.93 14.32 0.37
CA THR A 98 -3.92 13.70 -0.48
C THR A 98 -4.17 13.97 -1.97
N ILE A 99 -5.43 13.94 -2.41
CA ILE A 99 -5.80 14.29 -3.80
C ILE A 99 -5.51 15.75 -4.07
N GLU A 100 -5.85 16.68 -3.17
CA GLU A 100 -5.58 18.12 -3.34
C GLU A 100 -4.08 18.37 -3.53
N LYS A 101 -3.22 17.75 -2.71
CA LYS A 101 -1.75 17.81 -2.89
C LYS A 101 -1.32 17.23 -4.25
N CYS A 102 -1.98 16.17 -4.71
CA CYS A 102 -1.65 15.51 -5.97
C CYS A 102 -1.95 16.37 -7.20
N ILE A 103 -3.06 17.10 -7.18
CA ILE A 103 -3.51 17.94 -8.32
C ILE A 103 -2.99 19.37 -8.26
N ASP A 104 -2.38 19.79 -7.17
CA ASP A 104 -1.92 21.17 -6.97
C ASP A 104 -0.95 21.60 -8.09
N GLY A 105 -1.27 22.73 -8.74
CA GLY A 105 -0.51 23.26 -9.87
C GLY A 105 -0.52 22.38 -11.14
N LYS A 106 -1.33 21.29 -11.18
CA LYS A 106 -1.44 20.38 -12.34
C LYS A 106 -2.76 20.54 -13.09
N ILE A 107 -3.88 20.40 -12.39
CA ILE A 107 -5.24 20.54 -12.97
C ILE A 107 -6.17 21.17 -11.93
N ASN A 108 -7.31 21.73 -12.41
CA ASN A 108 -8.40 22.11 -11.52
C ASN A 108 -9.22 20.85 -11.15
N LYS A 109 -9.74 20.78 -9.93
CA LYS A 109 -10.59 19.66 -9.48
C LYS A 109 -11.83 19.44 -10.37
N GLN A 110 -12.35 20.51 -11.02
CA GLN A 110 -13.47 20.43 -11.96
C GLN A 110 -13.11 19.79 -13.30
N GLU A 111 -11.83 19.59 -13.58
CA GLU A 111 -11.33 18.89 -14.77
C GLU A 111 -11.16 17.40 -14.56
N ILE A 112 -11.35 16.90 -13.31
CA ILE A 112 -11.31 15.46 -13.00
C ILE A 112 -12.48 14.78 -13.72
N THR A 113 -12.17 13.77 -14.53
CA THR A 113 -13.14 13.00 -15.32
C THR A 113 -13.43 11.63 -14.71
N HIS A 114 -12.46 11.05 -14.00
CA HIS A 114 -12.57 9.72 -13.39
C HIS A 114 -11.97 9.74 -11.99
N LEU A 115 -12.64 9.04 -11.07
CA LEU A 115 -12.16 8.77 -9.71
C LEU A 115 -12.14 7.26 -9.47
N ILE A 116 -10.97 6.72 -9.20
CA ILE A 116 -10.77 5.32 -8.81
C ILE A 116 -10.32 5.29 -7.36
N THR A 117 -11.15 4.75 -6.48
CA THR A 117 -10.81 4.55 -5.07
C THR A 117 -10.36 3.12 -4.83
N VAL A 118 -9.34 2.93 -3.98
CA VAL A 118 -8.78 1.63 -3.62
C VAL A 118 -8.78 1.49 -2.10
N SER A 119 -9.39 0.43 -1.58
CA SER A 119 -9.27 0.07 -0.17
C SER A 119 -9.55 -1.40 0.08
N CYS A 120 -8.81 -1.97 1.04
CA CYS A 120 -9.03 -3.31 1.57
C CYS A 120 -9.41 -3.28 3.06
N THR A 121 -9.42 -2.10 3.69
CA THR A 121 -9.53 -1.93 5.14
C THR A 121 -10.83 -1.29 5.58
N GLY A 122 -11.69 -0.91 4.62
CA GLY A 122 -13.04 -0.43 4.90
C GLY A 122 -13.95 -0.51 3.69
N MET A 123 -15.24 -0.67 3.96
CA MET A 123 -16.31 -0.71 2.96
C MET A 123 -17.59 -0.13 3.51
N SER A 124 -18.25 0.67 2.70
CA SER A 124 -19.60 1.19 2.96
C SER A 124 -20.32 1.45 1.63
N ALA A 125 -21.64 1.59 1.70
CA ALA A 125 -22.46 2.09 0.60
C ALA A 125 -23.46 3.11 1.18
N PRO A 126 -23.30 4.42 0.88
CA PRO A 126 -22.34 5.09 -0.03
C PRO A 126 -20.89 4.86 0.37
N GLY A 127 -20.00 4.66 -0.64
CA GLY A 127 -18.59 4.32 -0.45
C GLY A 127 -17.68 5.54 -0.39
N LEU A 128 -16.38 5.27 -0.19
CA LEU A 128 -15.32 6.29 -0.15
C LEU A 128 -15.33 7.19 -1.40
N ASP A 129 -15.66 6.63 -2.56
CA ASP A 129 -15.76 7.36 -3.82
C ASP A 129 -16.82 8.48 -3.76
N LEU A 130 -17.99 8.22 -3.19
CA LEU A 130 -19.05 9.23 -3.04
C LEU A 130 -18.71 10.26 -1.96
N GLN A 131 -18.10 9.82 -0.86
CA GLN A 131 -17.66 10.71 0.22
C GLN A 131 -16.60 11.71 -0.29
N VAL A 132 -15.61 11.24 -1.04
CA VAL A 132 -14.58 12.09 -1.67
C VAL A 132 -15.21 13.06 -2.68
N MET A 133 -16.12 12.57 -3.53
CA MET A 133 -16.83 13.46 -4.47
C MET A 133 -17.56 14.60 -3.79
N GLU A 134 -18.30 14.29 -2.72
CA GLU A 134 -19.08 15.28 -1.97
C GLU A 134 -18.17 16.30 -1.29
N MET A 135 -17.16 15.84 -0.57
CA MET A 135 -16.22 16.72 0.15
C MET A 135 -15.43 17.64 -0.78
N MET A 136 -15.03 17.16 -1.95
CA MET A 136 -14.29 17.94 -2.95
C MET A 136 -15.20 18.78 -3.85
N ASP A 137 -16.53 18.60 -3.80
CA ASP A 137 -17.48 19.18 -4.76
C ASP A 137 -17.06 18.87 -6.20
N LEU A 138 -16.82 17.58 -6.51
CA LEU A 138 -16.46 17.15 -7.85
C LEU A 138 -17.66 17.13 -8.78
N PRO A 139 -17.45 17.19 -10.13
CA PRO A 139 -18.55 17.10 -11.09
C PRO A 139 -19.37 15.83 -10.90
N ARG A 140 -20.69 15.96 -10.84
CA ARG A 140 -21.62 14.84 -10.60
C ARG A 140 -21.61 13.79 -11.72
N THR A 141 -21.00 14.08 -12.84
CA THR A 141 -20.94 13.25 -14.04
C THR A 141 -19.64 12.45 -14.16
N ILE A 142 -18.72 12.55 -13.19
CA ILE A 142 -17.45 11.80 -13.25
C ILE A 142 -17.70 10.30 -13.22
N VAL A 143 -16.86 9.56 -13.92
CA VAL A 143 -16.87 8.08 -13.87
C VAL A 143 -16.20 7.62 -12.58
N ARG A 144 -16.87 6.75 -11.84
CA ARG A 144 -16.36 6.23 -10.56
C ARG A 144 -16.11 4.74 -10.64
N THR A 145 -15.04 4.30 -9.99
CA THR A 145 -14.70 2.88 -9.86
C THR A 145 -14.11 2.64 -8.47
N SER A 146 -14.58 1.60 -7.78
CA SER A 146 -14.00 1.17 -6.51
C SER A 146 -13.31 -0.19 -6.70
N VAL A 147 -12.04 -0.26 -6.27
CA VAL A 147 -11.21 -1.46 -6.29
C VAL A 147 -11.01 -1.91 -4.86
N ASN A 148 -11.79 -2.89 -4.42
CA ASN A 148 -11.83 -3.31 -3.03
C ASN A 148 -11.36 -4.75 -2.85
N PHE A 149 -10.78 -5.07 -1.67
CA PHE A 149 -10.42 -6.43 -1.24
C PHE A 149 -9.46 -7.18 -2.18
N MET A 150 -8.56 -6.47 -2.85
CA MET A 150 -7.52 -7.09 -3.69
C MET A 150 -6.15 -7.21 -2.97
N GLY A 151 -5.95 -6.48 -1.87
CA GLY A 151 -4.69 -6.48 -1.11
C GLY A 151 -3.64 -5.53 -1.65
N CYS A 152 -2.39 -5.76 -1.28
CA CYS A 152 -1.29 -4.81 -1.51
C CYS A 152 -0.99 -4.51 -3.00
N TYR A 153 -1.40 -5.36 -3.94
CA TYR A 153 -1.22 -5.12 -5.38
C TYR A 153 -2.33 -4.25 -5.99
N ALA A 154 -3.37 -3.91 -5.24
CA ALA A 154 -4.55 -3.23 -5.77
C ALA A 154 -4.24 -1.87 -6.43
N ALA A 155 -3.20 -1.16 -5.96
CA ALA A 155 -2.76 0.08 -6.60
C ALA A 155 -2.31 -0.14 -8.05
N ILE A 156 -1.51 -1.18 -8.35
CA ILE A 156 -1.11 -1.49 -9.72
C ILE A 156 -2.34 -1.88 -10.56
N HIS A 157 -3.27 -2.62 -9.98
CA HIS A 157 -4.52 -2.97 -10.67
C HIS A 157 -5.35 -1.72 -11.01
N ALA A 158 -5.46 -0.77 -10.09
CA ALA A 158 -6.15 0.51 -10.33
C ALA A 158 -5.44 1.36 -11.40
N ILE A 159 -4.10 1.38 -11.41
CA ILE A 159 -3.31 2.04 -12.48
C ILE A 159 -3.60 1.38 -13.83
N LYS A 160 -3.69 0.06 -13.89
CA LYS A 160 -4.07 -0.68 -15.12
C LYS A 160 -5.45 -0.29 -15.64
N ILE A 161 -6.44 -0.12 -14.75
CA ILE A 161 -7.77 0.37 -15.09
C ILE A 161 -7.71 1.81 -15.61
N ALA A 162 -6.97 2.68 -14.94
CA ALA A 162 -6.78 4.06 -15.33
C ALA A 162 -6.09 4.17 -16.70
N ASP A 163 -5.08 3.34 -16.99
CA ASP A 163 -4.44 3.26 -18.31
C ASP A 163 -5.46 2.90 -19.40
N ALA A 164 -6.34 1.93 -19.15
CA ALA A 164 -7.39 1.56 -20.09
C ALA A 164 -8.36 2.74 -20.37
N PHE A 165 -8.73 3.52 -19.36
CA PHE A 165 -9.54 4.72 -19.52
C PHE A 165 -8.81 5.81 -20.32
N CYS A 166 -7.54 6.10 -20.02
CA CYS A 166 -6.72 7.05 -20.77
C CYS A 166 -6.60 6.65 -22.25
N ASN A 167 -6.47 5.36 -22.55
CA ASN A 167 -6.37 4.86 -23.91
C ASN A 167 -7.72 4.96 -24.66
N SER A 168 -8.85 4.89 -23.97
CA SER A 168 -10.18 5.05 -24.57
C SER A 168 -10.65 6.51 -24.65
N SER A 169 -10.13 7.39 -23.77
CA SER A 169 -10.47 8.80 -23.69
C SER A 169 -9.19 9.65 -23.51
N PRO A 170 -8.62 10.16 -24.61
CA PRO A 170 -7.36 10.91 -24.58
C PRO A 170 -7.36 12.18 -23.70
N ASP A 171 -8.53 12.73 -23.43
CA ASP A 171 -8.71 13.94 -22.60
C ASP A 171 -9.07 13.59 -21.14
N ALA A 172 -8.95 12.31 -20.76
CA ALA A 172 -9.23 11.88 -19.40
C ALA A 172 -8.20 12.43 -18.40
N ASN A 173 -8.71 12.97 -17.29
CA ASN A 173 -7.96 13.30 -16.09
C ASN A 173 -8.44 12.34 -14.99
N ILE A 174 -7.62 11.38 -14.63
CA ILE A 174 -7.99 10.27 -13.75
C ILE A 174 -7.26 10.39 -12.44
N ILE A 175 -8.00 10.43 -11.35
CA ILE A 175 -7.46 10.29 -10.00
C ILE A 175 -7.61 8.83 -9.56
N VAL A 176 -6.49 8.24 -9.16
CA VAL A 176 -6.48 7.00 -8.38
C VAL A 176 -6.08 7.37 -6.96
N VAL A 177 -6.87 6.99 -5.97
CA VAL A 177 -6.57 7.19 -4.56
C VAL A 177 -6.67 5.86 -3.80
N CYS A 178 -5.59 5.51 -3.12
CA CYS A 178 -5.48 4.31 -2.28
C CYS A 178 -5.44 4.73 -0.83
N THR A 179 -6.40 4.30 -0.01
CA THR A 179 -6.51 4.66 1.41
C THR A 179 -6.71 3.43 2.25
N GLU A 180 -5.78 3.18 3.15
CA GLU A 180 -5.78 1.98 3.99
C GLU A 180 -5.52 2.31 5.46
N PHE A 181 -6.35 1.76 6.33
CA PHE A 181 -6.19 1.80 7.78
C PHE A 181 -6.08 0.38 8.33
N CYS A 182 -4.95 -0.26 8.03
CA CYS A 182 -4.69 -1.65 8.40
C CYS A 182 -4.67 -1.84 9.92
N THR A 183 -4.24 -0.82 10.67
CA THR A 183 -4.13 -0.89 12.13
C THR A 183 -5.50 -1.02 12.81
N LEU A 184 -6.60 -0.60 12.16
CA LEU A 184 -7.96 -0.80 12.65
C LEU A 184 -8.32 -2.29 12.80
N HIS A 185 -7.63 -3.18 12.08
CA HIS A 185 -7.91 -4.61 12.10
C HIS A 185 -6.97 -5.40 13.01
N PHE A 186 -6.23 -4.71 13.88
CA PHE A 186 -5.46 -5.35 14.96
C PHE A 186 -6.35 -6.33 15.75
N GLN A 187 -5.79 -7.51 16.07
CA GLN A 187 -6.44 -8.58 16.82
C GLN A 187 -5.67 -8.85 18.11
N LYS A 188 -6.37 -8.92 19.25
CA LYS A 188 -5.76 -9.24 20.55
C LYS A 188 -5.49 -10.74 20.73
N GLU A 189 -6.18 -11.59 19.96
CA GLU A 189 -5.94 -13.03 20.01
C GLU A 189 -4.54 -13.36 19.52
N PHE A 190 -3.78 -14.13 20.32
CA PHE A 190 -2.44 -14.55 19.92
C PHE A 190 -2.51 -15.63 18.84
N SER A 191 -2.00 -15.30 17.68
CA SER A 191 -1.64 -16.22 16.60
C SER A 191 -0.37 -15.73 15.90
N VAL A 192 0.30 -16.60 15.14
CA VAL A 192 1.48 -16.19 14.37
C VAL A 192 1.10 -15.16 13.29
N ASP A 193 -0.08 -15.31 12.71
CA ASP A 193 -0.58 -14.39 11.69
C ASP A 193 -0.89 -13.01 12.29
N ASN A 194 -1.59 -12.95 13.44
CA ASN A 194 -1.91 -11.70 14.13
C ASN A 194 -0.63 -10.99 14.60
N LEU A 195 0.34 -11.75 15.13
CA LEU A 195 1.63 -11.22 15.50
C LEU A 195 2.39 -10.64 14.30
N THR A 196 2.42 -11.36 13.19
CA THR A 196 3.10 -10.90 11.96
C THR A 196 2.41 -9.66 11.41
N SER A 197 1.09 -9.62 11.42
CA SER A 197 0.30 -8.47 10.98
C SER A 197 0.56 -7.25 11.87
N SER A 198 0.54 -7.43 13.20
CA SER A 198 0.81 -6.35 14.16
C SER A 198 2.23 -5.77 14.04
N LEU A 199 3.17 -6.58 13.57
CA LEU A 199 4.57 -6.21 13.36
C LEU A 199 4.78 -5.34 12.12
N LEU A 200 3.98 -5.55 11.05
CA LEU A 200 4.25 -5.02 9.71
C LEU A 200 3.30 -3.90 9.28
N PHE A 201 2.00 -4.04 9.56
CA PHE A 201 1.00 -3.18 8.94
C PHE A 201 0.86 -1.81 9.60
N ALA A 202 0.57 -0.82 8.76
CA ALA A 202 0.41 0.59 9.09
C ALA A 202 -0.73 1.20 8.27
N ASP A 203 -1.03 2.46 8.51
CA ASP A 203 -2.05 3.23 7.82
C ASP A 203 -1.44 4.27 6.90
N GLY A 204 -2.08 4.53 5.77
CA GLY A 204 -1.63 5.55 4.83
C GLY A 204 -2.56 5.75 3.65
N CYS A 205 -2.29 6.83 2.92
CA CYS A 205 -3.00 7.20 1.71
C CYS A 205 -2.01 7.64 0.63
N ALA A 206 -2.31 7.32 -0.62
CA ALA A 206 -1.58 7.85 -1.76
C ALA A 206 -2.55 8.14 -2.89
N ALA A 207 -2.37 9.27 -3.56
CA ALA A 207 -3.13 9.65 -4.75
C ALA A 207 -2.19 9.86 -5.93
N LEU A 208 -2.63 9.50 -7.13
CA LEU A 208 -1.93 9.81 -8.37
C LEU A 208 -2.88 10.38 -9.41
N LEU A 209 -2.35 11.30 -10.23
CA LEU A 209 -3.00 11.86 -11.42
C LEU A 209 -2.47 11.15 -12.65
N MET A 210 -3.37 10.56 -13.43
CA MET A 210 -3.06 10.00 -14.75
C MET A 210 -3.76 10.75 -15.87
N GLN A 211 -3.04 10.92 -16.98
CA GLN A 211 -3.55 11.54 -18.19
C GLN A 211 -3.12 10.76 -19.44
N GLY A 212 -3.76 11.04 -20.57
CA GLY A 212 -3.33 10.50 -21.87
C GLY A 212 -1.94 11.01 -22.28
N ASP A 213 -1.34 10.38 -23.28
CA ASP A 213 0.06 10.60 -23.72
C ASP A 213 0.35 12.03 -24.28
N LYS A 214 -0.68 12.87 -24.42
CA LYS A 214 -0.51 14.29 -24.79
C LYS A 214 -0.05 15.15 -23.62
N ALA A 215 -0.08 14.63 -22.40
CA ALA A 215 0.41 15.31 -21.21
C ALA A 215 1.93 15.55 -21.28
N GLY A 216 2.39 16.55 -20.54
CA GLY A 216 3.81 16.94 -20.46
C GLY A 216 4.72 15.86 -19.85
N LYS A 217 5.71 16.28 -19.08
CA LYS A 217 6.60 15.36 -18.35
C LYS A 217 5.84 14.44 -17.43
N GLY A 218 6.30 13.22 -17.27
CA GLY A 218 5.73 12.25 -16.37
C GLY A 218 6.26 10.84 -16.58
N LEU A 219 5.68 9.90 -15.88
CA LEU A 219 6.04 8.50 -16.00
C LEU A 219 5.09 7.82 -17.01
N ARG A 220 5.59 7.52 -18.20
CA ARG A 220 4.84 6.87 -19.28
C ARG A 220 4.75 5.37 -19.06
N LEU A 221 3.52 4.87 -18.95
CA LEU A 221 3.26 3.44 -18.77
C LEU A 221 3.42 2.69 -20.09
N GLU A 222 4.16 1.60 -20.08
CA GLU A 222 4.47 0.81 -21.28
C GLU A 222 3.74 -0.53 -21.29
N ASN A 223 3.73 -1.24 -20.16
CA ASN A 223 3.15 -2.57 -20.08
C ASN A 223 2.76 -2.95 -18.65
N PHE A 224 1.79 -3.85 -18.58
CA PHE A 224 1.40 -4.55 -17.36
C PHE A 224 1.52 -6.06 -17.56
N TYR A 225 1.93 -6.77 -16.51
CA TYR A 225 1.95 -8.22 -16.50
C TYR A 225 1.47 -8.73 -15.14
N SER A 226 0.64 -9.75 -15.15
CA SER A 226 0.07 -10.36 -13.96
C SER A 226 0.36 -11.85 -13.96
N ASP A 227 0.63 -12.41 -12.78
CA ASP A 227 0.71 -13.86 -12.58
C ASP A 227 0.02 -14.25 -11.28
N VAL A 228 -0.57 -15.44 -11.23
CA VAL A 228 -1.27 -15.97 -10.06
C VAL A 228 -0.71 -17.34 -9.70
N LEU A 229 -0.11 -17.43 -8.53
CA LEU A 229 0.43 -18.67 -7.98
C LEU A 229 -0.61 -19.33 -7.06
N PHE A 230 -1.51 -20.13 -7.62
CA PHE A 230 -2.56 -20.83 -6.86
C PHE A 230 -2.04 -21.72 -5.73
N LYS A 231 -0.76 -22.18 -5.81
CA LYS A 231 -0.11 -22.92 -4.72
C LYS A 231 0.01 -22.11 -3.43
N GLY A 232 0.07 -20.77 -3.53
CA GLY A 232 0.14 -19.84 -2.40
C GLY A 232 -1.21 -19.31 -1.90
N LYS A 233 -2.35 -19.84 -2.38
CA LYS A 233 -3.69 -19.34 -2.04
C LYS A 233 -3.98 -19.34 -0.53
N LYS A 234 -3.43 -20.30 0.21
CA LYS A 234 -3.64 -20.43 1.66
C LYS A 234 -2.59 -19.68 2.49
N ASP A 235 -1.54 -19.17 1.84
CA ASP A 235 -0.42 -18.53 2.50
C ASP A 235 -0.60 -17.03 2.68
N MET A 236 -1.50 -16.42 1.90
CA MET A 236 -1.90 -15.02 2.04
C MET A 236 -3.39 -14.87 1.75
N SER A 237 -4.17 -14.51 2.77
CA SER A 237 -5.60 -14.21 2.65
C SER A 237 -5.99 -13.00 3.51
N TRP A 238 -7.12 -12.39 3.18
CA TRP A 238 -7.73 -11.29 3.89
C TRP A 238 -9.22 -11.54 3.94
N GLU A 239 -9.75 -11.85 5.13
CA GLU A 239 -11.09 -12.36 5.30
C GLU A 239 -11.90 -11.50 6.29
N ILE A 240 -13.20 -11.34 6.03
CA ILE A 240 -14.10 -10.58 6.89
C ILE A 240 -14.53 -11.46 8.07
N SER A 241 -14.47 -10.92 9.29
CA SER A 241 -14.97 -11.56 10.50
C SER A 241 -15.83 -10.58 11.32
N ASN A 242 -16.39 -11.08 12.42
CA ASN A 242 -17.15 -10.25 13.35
C ASN A 242 -16.25 -9.20 14.05
N ASN A 243 -14.96 -9.53 14.25
CA ASN A 243 -13.99 -8.70 14.99
C ASN A 243 -13.03 -7.96 14.06
N GLY A 244 -13.45 -7.65 12.83
CA GLY A 244 -12.62 -6.98 11.84
C GLY A 244 -12.20 -7.90 10.71
N PHE A 245 -11.16 -7.53 9.97
CA PHE A 245 -10.64 -8.34 8.88
C PHE A 245 -9.43 -9.11 9.37
N LEU A 246 -9.37 -10.38 9.02
CA LEU A 246 -8.34 -11.32 9.46
C LEU A 246 -7.32 -11.56 8.35
N MET A 247 -6.04 -11.38 8.70
CA MET A 247 -4.92 -11.65 7.81
C MET A 247 -4.36 -13.04 8.06
N THR A 248 -4.18 -13.82 7.00
CA THR A 248 -3.26 -14.95 6.99
C THR A 248 -2.00 -14.55 6.24
N LEU A 249 -0.83 -14.68 6.87
CA LEU A 249 0.44 -14.29 6.30
C LEU A 249 1.52 -15.32 6.65
N SER A 250 1.63 -16.36 5.84
CA SER A 250 2.56 -17.47 6.05
C SER A 250 4.02 -17.03 5.89
N GLY A 251 4.89 -17.57 6.75
CA GLY A 251 6.34 -17.40 6.62
C GLY A 251 6.96 -17.97 5.34
N TYR A 252 6.20 -18.74 4.54
CA TYR A 252 6.66 -19.31 3.24
C TYR A 252 6.52 -18.33 2.06
N ILE A 253 5.81 -17.23 2.20
CA ILE A 253 5.58 -16.27 1.11
C ILE A 253 6.90 -15.77 0.48
N PRO A 254 7.94 -15.39 1.23
CA PRO A 254 9.21 -14.97 0.63
C PRO A 254 9.82 -16.03 -0.28
N GLU A 255 9.74 -17.30 0.09
CA GLU A 255 10.25 -18.42 -0.72
C GLU A 255 9.42 -18.67 -1.97
N LEU A 256 8.08 -18.56 -1.86
CA LEU A 256 7.19 -18.68 -3.00
C LEU A 256 7.45 -17.58 -4.04
N ILE A 257 7.64 -16.34 -3.58
CA ILE A 257 7.98 -15.22 -4.45
C ILE A 257 9.35 -15.47 -5.10
N LYS A 258 10.37 -15.80 -4.30
CA LYS A 258 11.74 -16.06 -4.80
C LYS A 258 11.78 -17.09 -5.93
N ALA A 259 10.97 -18.14 -5.83
CA ALA A 259 10.99 -19.25 -6.79
C ALA A 259 10.49 -18.84 -8.20
N ASP A 260 9.58 -17.88 -8.30
CA ASP A 260 8.90 -17.55 -9.55
C ASP A 260 9.17 -16.09 -10.02
N PHE A 261 9.82 -15.24 -9.18
CA PHE A 261 9.93 -13.81 -9.46
C PHE A 261 10.82 -13.46 -10.66
N GLU A 262 11.96 -14.14 -10.84
CA GLU A 262 12.83 -13.92 -12.00
C GLU A 262 12.09 -14.22 -13.32
N LYS A 263 11.31 -15.30 -13.35
CA LYS A 263 10.47 -15.65 -14.50
C LYS A 263 9.39 -14.61 -14.74
N LEU A 264 8.74 -14.11 -13.69
CA LEU A 264 7.76 -13.03 -13.77
C LEU A 264 8.36 -11.78 -14.42
N VAL A 265 9.51 -11.32 -13.92
CA VAL A 265 10.22 -10.15 -14.44
C VAL A 265 10.59 -10.34 -15.92
N SER A 266 11.19 -11.49 -16.26
CA SER A 266 11.56 -11.81 -17.63
C SER A 266 10.36 -11.80 -18.57
N SER A 267 9.23 -12.39 -18.16
CA SER A 267 7.99 -12.42 -18.95
C SER A 267 7.38 -11.04 -19.13
N ALA A 268 7.42 -10.20 -18.09
CA ALA A 268 6.92 -8.83 -18.14
C ALA A 268 7.76 -7.96 -19.08
N LEU A 269 9.08 -8.01 -18.96
CA LEU A 269 9.99 -7.20 -19.75
C LEU A 269 10.03 -7.63 -21.23
N GLN A 270 9.88 -8.93 -21.52
CA GLN A 270 9.83 -9.44 -22.88
C GLN A 270 8.74 -8.76 -23.73
N LYS A 271 7.60 -8.39 -23.12
CA LYS A 271 6.50 -7.70 -23.82
C LYS A 271 6.87 -6.30 -24.30
N THR A 272 7.83 -5.65 -23.67
CA THR A 272 8.34 -4.32 -24.06
C THR A 272 9.66 -4.41 -24.86
N GLY A 273 10.16 -5.62 -25.12
CA GLY A 273 11.44 -5.83 -25.78
C GLY A 273 12.65 -5.48 -24.89
N ARG A 274 12.44 -5.29 -23.58
CA ARG A 274 13.48 -4.93 -22.62
C ARG A 274 14.05 -6.16 -21.93
N LYS A 275 15.24 -5.99 -21.34
CA LYS A 275 15.90 -6.97 -20.48
C LYS A 275 16.02 -6.40 -19.06
N LYS A 276 16.37 -7.25 -18.09
CA LYS A 276 16.59 -6.86 -16.70
C LYS A 276 17.64 -5.73 -16.58
N GLU A 277 18.68 -5.78 -17.37
CA GLU A 277 19.78 -4.81 -17.40
C GLU A 277 19.35 -3.42 -17.89
N ASP A 278 18.21 -3.31 -18.57
CA ASP A 278 17.64 -2.04 -19.01
C ASP A 278 16.89 -1.31 -17.89
N VAL A 279 16.54 -2.02 -16.81
CA VAL A 279 15.80 -1.44 -15.66
C VAL A 279 16.79 -0.63 -14.81
N THR A 280 16.52 0.67 -14.69
CA THR A 280 17.34 1.59 -13.90
C THR A 280 16.83 1.73 -12.46
N ASN A 281 15.52 1.56 -12.23
CA ASN A 281 14.89 1.76 -10.93
C ASN A 281 13.86 0.64 -10.64
N TRP A 282 14.01 0.01 -9.49
CA TRP A 282 13.12 -1.06 -9.03
C TRP A 282 12.12 -0.52 -8.02
N CYS A 283 10.86 -0.39 -8.41
CA CYS A 283 9.75 0.03 -7.57
C CYS A 283 9.03 -1.20 -6.98
N ILE A 284 9.58 -1.77 -5.93
CA ILE A 284 9.06 -3.01 -5.34
C ILE A 284 8.26 -2.69 -4.08
N HIS A 285 7.02 -3.19 -4.03
CA HIS A 285 6.18 -3.11 -2.83
C HIS A 285 6.90 -3.77 -1.64
N PRO A 286 7.20 -3.04 -0.56
CA PRO A 286 7.90 -3.59 0.60
C PRO A 286 6.91 -4.27 1.56
N GLY A 287 6.39 -5.43 1.18
CA GLY A 287 5.49 -6.24 2.02
C GLY A 287 6.12 -6.70 3.34
N GLY A 288 7.46 -6.58 3.46
CA GLY A 288 8.28 -6.85 4.62
C GLY A 288 9.74 -7.06 4.19
N LYS A 289 10.68 -6.88 5.12
CA LYS A 289 12.13 -6.95 4.84
C LYS A 289 12.56 -8.27 4.16
N LYS A 290 12.00 -9.42 4.60
CA LYS A 290 12.33 -10.72 4.02
C LYS A 290 11.87 -10.86 2.56
N ILE A 291 10.75 -10.25 2.19
CA ILE A 291 10.26 -10.25 0.81
C ILE A 291 11.26 -9.50 -0.08
N LEU A 292 11.69 -8.29 0.32
CA LEU A 292 12.69 -7.54 -0.43
C LEU A 292 14.00 -8.31 -0.59
N GLN A 293 14.48 -8.97 0.49
CA GLN A 293 15.67 -9.82 0.44
C GLN A 293 15.52 -10.99 -0.53
N SER A 294 14.39 -11.70 -0.50
CA SER A 294 14.11 -12.82 -1.39
C SER A 294 14.05 -12.42 -2.87
N ILE A 295 13.52 -11.21 -3.15
CA ILE A 295 13.49 -10.63 -4.49
C ILE A 295 14.91 -10.27 -4.97
N ALA A 296 15.69 -9.61 -4.10
CA ALA A 296 17.07 -9.27 -4.40
C ALA A 296 17.90 -10.53 -4.74
N GLU A 297 17.75 -11.59 -3.94
CA GLU A 297 18.40 -12.88 -4.20
C GLU A 297 17.93 -13.53 -5.51
N SER A 298 16.62 -13.51 -5.79
CA SER A 298 16.06 -14.08 -7.03
C SER A 298 16.61 -13.39 -8.28
N LEU A 299 16.73 -12.06 -8.24
CA LEU A 299 17.23 -11.27 -9.36
C LEU A 299 18.76 -11.08 -9.37
N GLN A 300 19.47 -11.57 -8.37
CA GLN A 300 20.92 -11.34 -8.17
C GLN A 300 21.25 -9.83 -8.15
N LEU A 301 20.40 -9.05 -7.48
CA LEU A 301 20.53 -7.62 -7.28
C LEU A 301 20.98 -7.32 -5.85
N GLN A 302 21.46 -6.09 -5.62
CA GLN A 302 21.91 -5.65 -4.29
C GLN A 302 20.80 -4.90 -3.56
N LYS A 303 20.98 -4.68 -2.25
CA LYS A 303 20.03 -3.91 -1.44
C LYS A 303 19.85 -2.48 -1.98
N GLU A 304 20.91 -1.91 -2.49
CA GLU A 304 20.99 -0.56 -3.05
C GLU A 304 20.04 -0.36 -4.24
N ASP A 305 19.79 -1.42 -5.03
CA ASP A 305 18.83 -1.39 -6.15
C ASP A 305 17.38 -1.21 -5.68
N PHE A 306 17.10 -1.46 -4.39
CA PHE A 306 15.78 -1.37 -3.76
C PHE A 306 15.73 -0.33 -2.63
N LEU A 307 16.65 0.65 -2.61
CA LEU A 307 16.83 1.57 -1.48
C LEU A 307 15.51 2.29 -1.14
N CYS A 308 14.81 2.85 -2.13
CA CYS A 308 13.52 3.52 -1.92
C CYS A 308 12.47 2.59 -1.26
N SER A 309 12.44 1.30 -1.61
CA SER A 309 11.54 0.33 -0.98
C SER A 309 11.90 0.06 0.48
N TYR A 310 13.20 -0.05 0.80
CA TYR A 310 13.66 -0.23 2.18
C TYR A 310 13.40 1.00 3.04
N GLU A 311 13.59 2.20 2.51
CA GLU A 311 13.35 3.46 3.21
C GLU A 311 11.85 3.68 3.49
N VAL A 312 10.98 3.37 2.51
CA VAL A 312 9.53 3.42 2.73
C VAL A 312 9.10 2.41 3.80
N LEU A 313 9.66 1.18 3.78
CA LEU A 313 9.38 0.20 4.83
C LEU A 313 9.84 0.70 6.20
N ASN A 314 11.03 1.29 6.27
CA ASN A 314 11.60 1.82 7.52
C ASN A 314 10.75 2.92 8.14
N ASP A 315 10.30 3.87 7.31
CA ASP A 315 9.67 5.10 7.76
C ASP A 315 8.16 5.00 7.95
N PHE A 316 7.51 4.04 7.25
CA PHE A 316 6.05 3.94 7.17
C PHE A 316 5.49 2.52 7.43
N GLY A 317 6.32 1.47 7.42
CA GLY A 317 5.83 0.09 7.45
C GLY A 317 5.11 -0.32 6.17
N ASN A 318 4.28 -1.37 6.26
CA ASN A 318 3.44 -1.84 5.15
C ASN A 318 2.02 -1.27 5.29
N MET A 319 1.69 -0.28 4.50
CA MET A 319 0.36 0.35 4.44
C MET A 319 -0.58 -0.33 3.43
N SER A 320 -0.31 -1.58 3.00
CA SER A 320 -1.05 -2.26 1.94
C SER A 320 -0.98 -1.54 0.59
N SER A 321 -2.11 -1.26 -0.08
CA SER A 321 -2.14 -0.74 -1.45
C SER A 321 -1.39 0.58 -1.69
N PRO A 322 -1.40 1.61 -0.83
CA PRO A 322 -0.67 2.85 -1.08
C PRO A 322 0.86 2.70 -0.99
N THR A 323 1.39 1.67 -0.32
CA THR A 323 2.83 1.56 -0.06
C THR A 323 3.70 1.62 -1.31
N ILE A 324 3.29 0.95 -2.39
CA ILE A 324 4.05 0.98 -3.66
C ILE A 324 4.05 2.37 -4.28
N LEU A 325 3.01 3.18 -4.05
CA LEU A 325 2.93 4.55 -4.55
C LEU A 325 3.85 5.49 -3.76
N PHE A 326 4.09 5.24 -2.46
CA PHE A 326 5.15 5.92 -1.69
C PHE A 326 6.52 5.62 -2.29
N VAL A 327 6.79 4.36 -2.64
CA VAL A 327 8.06 3.98 -3.30
C VAL A 327 8.19 4.68 -4.65
N LEU A 328 7.13 4.66 -5.46
CA LEU A 328 7.14 5.28 -6.78
C LEU A 328 7.32 6.80 -6.72
N GLN A 329 6.64 7.47 -5.78
CA GLN A 329 6.81 8.90 -5.54
C GLN A 329 8.27 9.23 -5.19
N LYS A 330 8.87 8.45 -4.29
CA LYS A 330 10.25 8.64 -3.88
C LYS A 330 11.21 8.50 -5.06
N ILE A 331 11.04 7.46 -5.89
CA ILE A 331 11.83 7.28 -7.12
C ILE A 331 11.65 8.48 -8.06
N MET A 332 10.40 8.93 -8.30
CA MET A 332 10.15 10.07 -9.19
C MET A 332 10.79 11.36 -8.67
N ASN A 333 10.73 11.62 -7.37
CA ASN A 333 11.38 12.77 -6.74
C ASN A 333 12.91 12.72 -6.91
N GLU A 334 13.54 11.57 -6.68
CA GLU A 334 14.98 11.40 -6.88
C GLU A 334 15.39 11.60 -8.35
N LEU A 335 14.60 11.11 -9.30
CA LEU A 335 14.86 11.33 -10.74
C LEU A 335 14.75 12.82 -11.11
N GLU A 336 13.78 13.54 -10.56
CA GLU A 336 13.60 14.98 -10.79
C GLU A 336 14.72 15.81 -10.15
N GLU A 337 15.05 15.57 -8.89
CA GLU A 337 16.13 16.24 -8.15
C GLU A 337 17.49 16.06 -8.83
N ASN A 338 17.77 14.85 -9.29
CA ASN A 338 19.01 14.50 -10.00
C ASN A 338 18.97 14.90 -11.50
N LYS A 339 17.86 15.50 -11.98
CA LYS A 339 17.68 15.94 -13.38
C LYS A 339 17.94 14.80 -14.38
N VAL A 340 17.52 13.59 -14.03
CA VAL A 340 17.63 12.44 -14.91
C VAL A 340 16.70 12.66 -16.12
N LYS A 341 17.23 12.43 -17.32
CA LYS A 341 16.49 12.67 -18.57
C LYS A 341 15.61 11.49 -18.96
N GLU A 342 16.08 10.28 -18.65
CA GLU A 342 15.37 9.06 -18.99
C GLU A 342 15.70 7.98 -17.96
N ALA A 343 14.69 7.28 -17.50
CA ALA A 343 14.83 6.12 -16.62
C ALA A 343 13.77 5.06 -16.93
N VAL A 344 14.15 3.79 -16.80
CA VAL A 344 13.24 2.65 -16.94
C VAL A 344 12.89 2.12 -15.56
N ILE A 345 11.61 2.17 -15.21
CA ILE A 345 11.11 1.74 -13.91
C ILE A 345 10.35 0.42 -14.08
N PHE A 346 10.71 -0.56 -13.27
CA PHE A 346 9.95 -1.80 -13.11
C PHE A 346 9.27 -1.80 -11.75
N GLY A 347 7.94 -1.86 -11.73
CA GLY A 347 7.14 -1.93 -10.52
C GLY A 347 6.54 -3.31 -10.30
N ALA A 348 6.54 -3.80 -9.04
CA ALA A 348 5.89 -5.05 -8.66
C ALA A 348 5.28 -4.99 -7.26
N ALA A 349 4.08 -5.55 -7.12
CA ALA A 349 3.39 -5.74 -5.85
C ALA A 349 2.77 -7.13 -5.76
N PHE A 350 2.53 -7.58 -4.53
CA PHE A 350 2.07 -8.92 -4.19
C PHE A 350 0.86 -8.83 -3.27
N GLY A 351 0.02 -9.84 -3.31
CA GLY A 351 -1.12 -9.90 -2.40
C GLY A 351 -1.86 -11.24 -2.47
N PRO A 352 -3.04 -11.31 -1.86
CA PRO A 352 -3.81 -12.55 -1.77
C PRO A 352 -3.95 -13.30 -3.09
N GLY A 353 -3.85 -14.65 -3.02
CA GLY A 353 -4.06 -15.46 -4.20
C GLY A 353 -3.03 -16.54 -4.52
N LEU A 354 -1.73 -16.50 -4.37
CA LEU A 354 -0.80 -15.37 -4.32
C LEU A 354 -0.78 -14.66 -5.68
N THR A 355 -1.19 -13.42 -5.72
CA THR A 355 -1.18 -12.64 -6.96
C THR A 355 0.06 -11.76 -7.03
N MET A 356 0.66 -11.66 -8.21
CA MET A 356 1.77 -10.76 -8.53
C MET A 356 1.36 -9.85 -9.67
N GLU A 357 1.36 -8.53 -9.43
CA GLU A 357 1.07 -7.51 -10.43
C GLU A 357 2.31 -6.67 -10.70
N THR A 358 2.55 -6.36 -11.98
CA THR A 358 3.70 -5.56 -12.39
C THR A 358 3.32 -4.48 -13.37
N PHE A 359 4.15 -3.44 -13.43
CA PHE A 359 4.17 -2.48 -14.52
C PHE A 359 5.59 -2.18 -14.97
N THR A 360 5.74 -1.81 -16.24
CA THR A 360 6.97 -1.22 -16.79
C THR A 360 6.65 0.18 -17.27
N ALA A 361 7.49 1.12 -16.96
CA ALA A 361 7.30 2.52 -17.33
C ALA A 361 8.63 3.21 -17.65
N THR A 362 8.55 4.27 -18.45
CA THR A 362 9.68 5.17 -18.78
C THR A 362 9.40 6.55 -18.24
N TYR A 363 10.33 7.10 -17.48
CA TYR A 363 10.36 8.51 -17.08
C TYR A 363 11.03 9.32 -18.20
N ASP A 364 10.35 10.39 -18.71
CA ASP A 364 10.80 11.25 -19.81
C ASP A 364 10.44 12.72 -19.57
#